data_8e687a86590e7492f219475d0b4d54df
#
_entry.id   8e687a86590e7492f219475d0b4d54df
#
_cell.length_a   1.000
_cell.length_b   1.000
_cell.length_c   1.000
_cell.angle_alpha   90.00
_cell.angle_beta   90.00
_cell.angle_gamma   90.00
#
_symmetry.space_group_name_H-M   'P 1'
#
loop_
_entity.id
_entity.type
_entity.pdbx_description
1 polymer ?
#
loop_
_entity_poly.entity_id
_entity_poly.type
_entity_poly.pdbx_seq_one_letter_code
_entity_poly.pdbx_strand_id
1 'polypeptide(L)'
;FIYDASIVDPILQEKEQKRFDGYTVEDIIELMEIKIVTTPKERFSSAKEKQGQLAGTGLLDLVMSFKVNPEIGFPMQSKFMNALLRGARRSAFYLRSGGTGSGKSRLSFTDTCLSCIPWLYNLKTKEWEYTGFCNPGLIISTELSVKEVQTIIVAFISGVKEDHITYNEYKDGEFERVLQAIKYIESSPLYIE
;
A
#
# COMPACT_ATOMS: atom_id res chain seq x y z
N PHE A 1 -6.38 5.94 -22.66
CA PHE A 1 -7.22 4.75 -22.60
C PHE A 1 -6.32 3.53 -22.63
N ILE A 2 -6.15 2.85 -21.51
CA ILE A 2 -5.61 1.50 -21.51
C ILE A 2 -6.80 0.60 -21.80
N TYR A 3 -6.85 0.09 -23.00
CA TYR A 3 -7.86 -0.84 -23.46
C TYR A 3 -7.46 -2.22 -22.94
N ASP A 4 -8.13 -2.68 -21.91
CA ASP A 4 -7.96 -4.08 -21.48
C ASP A 4 -8.80 -4.98 -22.37
N ALA A 5 -8.15 -5.55 -23.39
CA ALA A 5 -8.77 -6.43 -24.36
C ALA A 5 -9.25 -7.79 -23.76
N SER A 6 -8.98 -8.04 -22.48
CA SER A 6 -9.32 -9.30 -21.83
C SER A 6 -10.75 -9.35 -21.26
N ILE A 7 -11.46 -8.22 -21.21
CA ILE A 7 -12.75 -8.10 -20.52
C ILE A 7 -13.93 -7.89 -21.50
N VAL A 8 -13.71 -7.71 -22.79
CA VAL A 8 -14.78 -7.36 -23.73
C VAL A 8 -15.22 -8.57 -24.54
N ASP A 9 -16.51 -8.89 -24.39
CA ASP A 9 -17.22 -9.87 -25.22
C ASP A 9 -17.00 -9.55 -26.72
N PRO A 10 -16.54 -10.52 -27.56
CA PRO A 10 -16.30 -10.32 -29.00
C PRO A 10 -17.49 -9.70 -29.75
N ILE A 11 -18.70 -10.00 -29.31
CA ILE A 11 -19.95 -9.46 -29.91
C ILE A 11 -20.11 -7.96 -29.63
N LEU A 12 -19.64 -7.50 -28.46
CA LEU A 12 -19.63 -6.06 -28.12
C LEU A 12 -18.56 -5.31 -28.91
N GLN A 13 -17.39 -5.92 -29.14
CA GLN A 13 -16.33 -5.34 -29.96
C GLN A 13 -16.80 -5.11 -31.41
N GLU A 14 -17.46 -6.11 -32.02
CA GLU A 14 -17.95 -5.98 -33.39
C GLU A 14 -19.06 -4.93 -33.52
N LYS A 15 -19.93 -4.79 -32.53
CA LYS A 15 -20.96 -3.73 -32.48
C LYS A 15 -20.38 -2.34 -32.29
N GLU A 16 -19.37 -2.20 -31.43
CA GLU A 16 -18.71 -0.91 -31.21
C GLU A 16 -17.86 -0.50 -32.42
N GLN A 17 -17.18 -1.46 -33.07
CA GLN A 17 -16.41 -1.19 -34.29
C GLN A 17 -17.31 -0.72 -35.42
N LYS A 18 -18.43 -1.40 -35.68
CA LYS A 18 -19.44 -0.97 -36.66
C LYS A 18 -20.06 0.40 -36.32
N ARG A 19 -20.09 0.76 -35.05
CA ARG A 19 -20.59 2.07 -34.60
C ARG A 19 -19.56 3.18 -34.87
N PHE A 20 -18.26 2.86 -34.73
CA PHE A 20 -17.17 3.78 -35.04
C PHE A 20 -16.99 4.07 -36.53
N ASP A 21 -17.19 3.06 -37.37
CA ASP A 21 -17.04 3.19 -38.84
C ASP A 21 -18.03 4.15 -39.49
N GLY A 22 -19.07 4.56 -38.76
CA GLY A 22 -20.07 5.55 -39.22
C GLY A 22 -19.90 6.96 -38.66
N TYR A 23 -18.89 7.20 -37.81
CA TYR A 23 -18.69 8.51 -37.18
C TYR A 23 -17.89 9.45 -38.07
N THR A 24 -18.33 10.71 -38.13
CA THR A 24 -17.54 11.80 -38.68
C THR A 24 -16.43 12.20 -37.72
N VAL A 25 -15.47 12.97 -38.20
CA VAL A 25 -14.38 13.49 -37.35
C VAL A 25 -14.95 14.34 -36.21
N GLU A 26 -16.02 15.09 -36.49
CA GLU A 26 -16.74 15.91 -35.52
C GLU A 26 -17.39 15.05 -34.42
N ASP A 27 -18.00 13.93 -34.77
CA ASP A 27 -18.62 12.99 -33.82
C ASP A 27 -17.56 12.37 -32.89
N ILE A 28 -16.37 12.09 -33.42
CA ILE A 28 -15.25 11.56 -32.63
C ILE A 28 -14.73 12.61 -31.65
N ILE A 29 -14.62 13.87 -32.09
CA ILE A 29 -14.18 14.98 -31.24
C ILE A 29 -15.21 15.20 -30.12
N GLU A 30 -16.51 15.24 -30.43
CA GLU A 30 -17.57 15.39 -29.44
C GLU A 30 -17.59 14.24 -28.43
N LEU A 31 -17.39 13.00 -28.86
CA LEU A 31 -17.25 11.82 -27.98
C LEU A 31 -16.01 11.89 -27.07
N MET A 32 -14.89 12.38 -27.58
CA MET A 32 -13.69 12.62 -26.81
C MET A 32 -13.91 13.74 -25.78
N GLU A 33 -14.56 14.82 -26.16
CA GLU A 33 -14.90 15.95 -25.27
C GLU A 33 -15.80 15.47 -24.11
N ILE A 34 -16.85 14.70 -24.42
CA ILE A 34 -17.75 14.12 -23.42
C ILE A 34 -17.02 13.16 -22.52
N LYS A 35 -16.25 12.21 -23.05
CA LYS A 35 -15.58 11.17 -22.23
C LYS A 35 -14.33 11.66 -21.51
N ILE A 36 -13.57 12.58 -22.08
CA ILE A 36 -12.28 13.02 -21.51
C ILE A 36 -12.44 14.25 -20.62
N VAL A 37 -13.36 15.14 -20.94
CA VAL A 37 -13.52 16.43 -20.23
C VAL A 37 -14.74 16.40 -19.30
N THR A 38 -15.90 16.00 -19.81
CA THR A 38 -17.17 16.09 -19.08
C THR A 38 -17.29 15.01 -18.01
N THR A 39 -16.97 13.75 -18.31
CA THR A 39 -17.06 12.66 -17.34
C THR A 39 -16.11 12.82 -16.13
N PRO A 40 -14.84 13.22 -16.28
CA PRO A 40 -14.01 13.58 -15.13
C PRO A 40 -14.55 14.80 -14.38
N LYS A 41 -15.00 15.85 -15.10
CA LYS A 41 -15.61 17.04 -14.47
C LYS A 41 -16.84 16.68 -13.64
N GLU A 42 -17.71 15.81 -14.14
CA GLU A 42 -18.88 15.33 -13.41
C GLU A 42 -18.51 14.45 -12.22
N ARG A 43 -17.49 13.60 -12.36
CA ARG A 43 -16.95 12.81 -11.24
C ARG A 43 -16.28 13.68 -10.17
N PHE A 44 -15.63 14.77 -10.57
CA PHE A 44 -15.05 15.75 -9.64
C PHE A 44 -16.07 16.74 -9.09
N SER A 45 -17.16 17.05 -9.82
CA SER A 45 -18.24 17.94 -9.37
C SER A 45 -19.30 17.21 -8.54
N SER A 46 -19.47 15.90 -8.74
CA SER A 46 -20.26 15.04 -7.82
C SER A 46 -19.54 14.75 -6.49
N ALA A 47 -18.22 15.02 -6.40
CA ALA A 47 -17.65 15.38 -5.10
C ALA A 47 -18.37 16.68 -4.71
N LYS A 48 -19.51 16.55 -3.97
CA LYS A 48 -20.30 17.62 -3.36
C LYS A 48 -19.38 18.80 -3.12
N GLU A 49 -19.68 19.96 -3.73
CA GLU A 49 -19.04 21.22 -3.31
C GLU A 49 -19.00 21.16 -1.79
N LYS A 50 -17.79 21.03 -1.26
CA LYS A 50 -17.62 21.05 0.20
C LYS A 50 -17.97 22.48 0.58
N GLN A 51 -19.25 22.72 0.80
CA GLN A 51 -19.69 23.95 1.43
C GLN A 51 -18.91 24.05 2.74
N GLY A 52 -18.24 25.18 2.91
CA GLY A 52 -17.47 25.41 4.12
C GLY A 52 -18.34 25.14 5.34
N GLN A 53 -17.92 24.23 6.19
CA GLN A 53 -18.61 23.89 7.43
C GLN A 53 -18.11 24.81 8.55
N LEU A 54 -19.00 25.27 9.41
CA LEU A 54 -18.61 26.00 10.62
C LEU A 54 -17.68 25.13 11.46
N ALA A 55 -16.55 25.68 11.90
CA ALA A 55 -15.51 24.94 12.63
C ALA A 55 -16.02 24.22 13.90
N GLY A 56 -17.09 24.74 14.53
CA GLY A 56 -17.67 24.14 15.72
C GLY A 56 -18.70 23.04 15.47
N THR A 57 -19.10 22.80 14.22
CA THR A 57 -20.14 21.82 13.92
C THR A 57 -19.63 20.39 14.15
N GLY A 58 -20.27 19.63 15.02
CA GLY A 58 -19.91 18.26 15.38
C GLY A 58 -18.61 18.11 16.22
N LEU A 59 -18.07 19.21 16.74
CA LEU A 59 -16.82 19.19 17.49
C LEU A 59 -16.92 18.38 18.79
N LEU A 60 -18.06 18.42 19.47
CA LEU A 60 -18.28 17.64 20.69
C LEU A 60 -18.26 16.14 20.40
N ASP A 61 -18.96 15.71 19.34
CA ASP A 61 -19.03 14.30 18.92
C ASP A 61 -17.66 13.80 18.51
N LEU A 62 -16.89 14.62 17.81
CA LEU A 62 -15.50 14.34 17.43
C LEU A 62 -14.63 14.11 18.67
N VAL A 63 -14.67 15.02 19.64
CA VAL A 63 -13.87 14.90 20.88
C VAL A 63 -14.29 13.67 21.70
N MET A 64 -15.59 13.39 21.77
CA MET A 64 -16.10 12.19 22.45
C MET A 64 -15.70 10.90 21.73
N SER A 65 -15.65 10.90 20.40
CA SER A 65 -15.16 9.74 19.61
C SER A 65 -13.70 9.44 19.92
N PHE A 66 -12.85 10.45 20.03
CA PHE A 66 -11.43 10.27 20.41
C PHE A 66 -11.25 9.76 21.84
N LYS A 67 -12.17 10.07 22.74
CA LYS A 67 -12.12 9.55 24.11
C LYS A 67 -12.40 8.05 24.16
N VAL A 68 -13.26 7.55 23.28
CA VAL A 68 -13.59 6.12 23.18
C VAL A 68 -12.59 5.38 22.29
N ASN A 69 -12.20 5.99 21.18
CA ASN A 69 -11.30 5.42 20.17
C ASN A 69 -10.22 6.46 19.81
N PRO A 70 -9.10 6.50 20.57
CA PRO A 70 -8.00 7.38 20.22
C PRO A 70 -7.43 7.02 18.83
N GLU A 71 -7.15 8.03 18.02
CA GLU A 71 -6.59 7.85 16.68
C GLU A 71 -5.12 7.40 16.79
N ILE A 72 -4.92 6.09 16.81
CA ILE A 72 -3.60 5.45 16.80
C ILE A 72 -3.38 4.85 15.43
N GLY A 73 -2.24 5.19 14.78
CA GLY A 73 -1.85 4.64 13.49
C GLY A 73 -1.19 3.27 13.59
N PHE A 74 -0.84 2.71 12.42
CA PHE A 74 -0.07 1.47 12.35
C PHE A 74 1.34 1.66 12.91
N PRO A 75 1.92 0.61 13.51
CA PRO A 75 3.27 0.71 14.08
C PRO A 75 4.30 1.01 12.99
N MET A 76 5.26 1.85 13.34
CA MET A 76 6.42 2.16 12.52
C MET A 76 7.67 1.55 13.15
N GLN A 77 8.63 1.13 12.34
CA GLN A 77 9.88 0.54 12.83
C GLN A 77 10.69 1.53 13.68
N SER A 78 10.73 2.79 13.28
CA SER A 78 11.37 3.83 14.06
C SER A 78 10.55 4.16 15.31
N LYS A 79 11.05 3.77 16.48
CA LYS A 79 10.41 4.07 17.79
C LYS A 79 10.21 5.56 18.00
N PHE A 80 11.16 6.38 17.55
CA PHE A 80 11.07 7.84 17.63
C PHE A 80 9.91 8.36 16.78
N MET A 81 9.85 7.96 15.50
CA MET A 81 8.76 8.36 14.60
C MET A 81 7.42 7.83 15.09
N ASN A 82 7.39 6.62 15.61
CA ASN A 82 6.18 6.03 16.16
C ASN A 82 5.65 6.81 17.36
N ALA A 83 6.54 7.26 18.25
CA ALA A 83 6.16 8.10 19.38
C ALA A 83 5.71 9.52 18.95
N LEU A 84 6.41 10.13 17.98
CA LEU A 84 6.13 11.47 17.50
C LEU A 84 4.81 11.55 16.72
N LEU A 85 4.56 10.59 15.82
CA LEU A 85 3.41 10.57 14.91
C LEU A 85 2.24 9.75 15.43
N ARG A 86 2.41 9.02 16.54
CA ARG A 86 1.46 8.02 17.05
C ARG A 86 1.15 6.91 16.02
N GLY A 87 2.17 6.52 15.25
CA GLY A 87 2.07 5.57 14.16
C GLY A 87 1.67 6.19 12.82
N ALA A 88 1.67 5.35 11.78
CA ALA A 88 1.24 5.73 10.44
C ALA A 88 -0.29 5.73 10.36
N ARG A 89 -0.91 6.91 10.28
CA ARG A 89 -2.37 7.07 10.26
C ARG A 89 -2.95 6.83 8.87
N ARG A 90 -4.16 6.31 8.82
CA ARG A 90 -4.93 6.19 7.59
C ARG A 90 -5.18 7.56 6.96
N SER A 91 -5.27 7.60 5.64
CA SER A 91 -5.52 8.84 4.86
C SER A 91 -4.46 9.93 5.05
N ALA A 92 -3.30 9.59 5.63
CA ALA A 92 -2.16 10.49 5.75
C ALA A 92 -1.09 10.14 4.70
N PHE A 93 -0.42 11.16 4.20
CA PHE A 93 0.72 11.03 3.30
C PHE A 93 2.01 11.28 4.08
N TYR A 94 2.96 10.37 3.97
CA TYR A 94 4.27 10.46 4.61
C TYR A 94 5.37 10.50 3.57
N LEU A 95 6.14 11.58 3.54
CA LEU A 95 7.32 11.71 2.69
C LEU A 95 8.58 11.44 3.51
N ARG A 96 9.38 10.47 3.06
CA ARG A 96 10.68 10.17 3.65
C ARG A 96 11.78 10.57 2.70
N SER A 97 12.63 11.49 3.12
CA SER A 97 13.79 11.95 2.36
C SER A 97 15.10 11.64 3.11
N GLY A 98 16.20 11.60 2.37
CA GLY A 98 17.52 11.37 2.92
C GLY A 98 18.54 11.08 1.80
N GLY A 99 19.81 11.09 2.11
CA GLY A 99 20.88 10.79 1.16
C GLY A 99 20.81 9.37 0.59
N THR A 100 21.56 9.11 -0.48
CA THR A 100 21.70 7.77 -1.05
C THR A 100 22.29 6.82 -0.01
N GLY A 101 21.80 5.58 0.04
CA GLY A 101 22.25 4.58 1.01
C GLY A 101 21.76 4.77 2.45
N SER A 102 20.95 5.78 2.74
CA SER A 102 20.42 6.02 4.11
C SER A 102 19.30 5.06 4.56
N GLY A 103 18.94 4.06 3.76
CA GLY A 103 17.95 3.03 4.10
C GLY A 103 16.49 3.46 3.95
N LYS A 104 16.19 4.52 3.19
CA LYS A 104 14.82 5.04 2.98
C LYS A 104 13.84 3.96 2.54
N SER A 105 14.17 3.25 1.45
CA SER A 105 13.32 2.22 0.86
C SER A 105 13.13 1.05 1.83
N ARG A 106 14.20 0.57 2.45
CA ARG A 106 14.15 -0.50 3.46
C ARG A 106 13.24 -0.14 4.63
N LEU A 107 13.36 1.07 5.15
CA LEU A 107 12.54 1.54 6.26
C LEU A 107 11.06 1.69 5.85
N SER A 108 10.78 2.08 4.60
CA SER A 108 9.41 2.14 4.09
C SER A 108 8.81 0.75 3.92
N PHE A 109 9.57 -0.21 3.41
CA PHE A 109 9.11 -1.60 3.26
C PHE A 109 8.83 -2.23 4.63
N THR A 110 9.72 -2.03 5.61
CA THR A 110 9.53 -2.56 6.96
C THR A 110 8.35 -1.94 7.70
N ASP A 111 8.08 -0.65 7.50
CA ASP A 111 6.87 -0.01 8.05
C ASP A 111 5.59 -0.60 7.41
N THR A 112 5.61 -0.87 6.11
CA THR A 112 4.51 -1.55 5.42
C THR A 112 4.32 -2.98 5.95
N CYS A 113 5.42 -3.73 6.15
CA CYS A 113 5.36 -5.07 6.73
C CYS A 113 4.70 -5.07 8.12
N LEU A 114 5.03 -4.12 8.99
CA LEU A 114 4.44 -4.02 10.33
C LEU A 114 2.93 -3.76 10.32
N SER A 115 2.38 -3.22 9.24
CA SER A 115 0.94 -3.01 9.09
C SER A 115 0.21 -4.19 8.44
N CYS A 116 0.92 -5.02 7.66
CA CYS A 116 0.33 -6.07 6.85
C CYS A 116 0.57 -7.48 7.39
N ILE A 117 1.70 -7.71 8.09
CA ILE A 117 2.12 -9.04 8.54
C ILE A 117 1.99 -9.10 10.06
N PRO A 118 1.10 -9.98 10.58
CA PRO A 118 0.77 -9.98 12.00
C PRO A 118 1.83 -10.63 12.91
N TRP A 119 2.88 -11.19 12.34
CA TRP A 119 3.93 -11.88 13.10
C TRP A 119 5.30 -11.31 12.78
N LEU A 120 6.10 -11.10 13.82
CA LEU A 120 7.49 -10.64 13.73
C LEU A 120 8.36 -11.42 14.71
N TYR A 121 9.54 -11.84 14.29
CA TYR A 121 10.50 -12.48 15.20
C TYR A 121 11.25 -11.43 16.02
N ASN A 122 11.13 -11.49 17.33
CA ASN A 122 11.86 -10.62 18.23
C ASN A 122 13.23 -11.21 18.58
N LEU A 123 14.29 -10.56 18.13
CA LEU A 123 15.69 -10.99 18.37
C LEU A 123 16.11 -10.95 19.85
N LYS A 124 15.41 -10.18 20.70
CA LYS A 124 15.75 -10.08 22.13
C LYS A 124 15.14 -11.21 22.93
N THR A 125 13.85 -11.47 22.73
CA THR A 125 13.11 -12.55 23.41
C THR A 125 13.35 -13.90 22.76
N LYS A 126 13.81 -13.91 21.49
CA LYS A 126 13.95 -15.08 20.62
C LYS A 126 12.63 -15.82 20.38
N GLU A 127 11.54 -15.07 20.32
CA GLU A 127 10.19 -15.58 20.13
C GLU A 127 9.46 -14.85 19.02
N TRP A 128 8.43 -15.49 18.47
CA TRP A 128 7.51 -14.85 17.53
C TRP A 128 6.50 -14.01 18.29
N GLU A 129 6.44 -12.73 17.98
CA GLU A 129 5.50 -11.79 18.56
C GLU A 129 4.33 -11.53 17.60
N TYR A 130 3.11 -11.63 18.13
CA TYR A 130 1.90 -11.29 17.39
C TYR A 130 1.61 -9.78 17.51
N THR A 131 1.67 -9.06 16.39
CA THR A 131 1.46 -7.62 16.35
C THR A 131 -0.01 -7.23 16.24
N GLY A 132 -0.87 -8.13 15.79
CA GLY A 132 -2.30 -7.91 15.63
C GLY A 132 -2.70 -7.14 14.36
N PHE A 133 -1.74 -6.72 13.54
CA PHE A 133 -2.01 -5.96 12.31
C PHE A 133 -1.94 -6.89 11.09
N CYS A 134 -3.03 -6.92 10.29
CA CYS A 134 -3.13 -7.68 9.05
C CYS A 134 -3.98 -6.88 8.05
N ASN A 135 -3.44 -5.78 7.56
CA ASN A 135 -4.13 -4.88 6.64
C ASN A 135 -3.60 -5.06 5.22
N PRO A 136 -4.44 -4.86 4.18
CA PRO A 136 -3.95 -4.84 2.81
C PRO A 136 -2.90 -3.75 2.60
N GLY A 137 -1.80 -4.09 1.95
CA GLY A 137 -0.72 -3.16 1.62
C GLY A 137 -0.12 -3.45 0.26
N LEU A 138 0.38 -2.41 -0.39
CA LEU A 138 1.07 -2.49 -1.67
C LEU A 138 2.42 -1.77 -1.56
N ILE A 139 3.47 -2.47 -1.94
CA ILE A 139 4.81 -1.91 -2.14
C ILE A 139 5.02 -1.74 -3.64
N ILE A 140 5.29 -0.51 -4.08
CA ILE A 140 5.69 -0.22 -5.46
C ILE A 140 7.16 0.18 -5.43
N SER A 141 8.00 -0.56 -6.17
CA SER A 141 9.43 -0.29 -6.25
C SER A 141 9.88 -0.13 -7.69
N THR A 142 10.49 1.02 -7.98
CA THR A 142 11.07 1.32 -9.31
C THR A 142 12.58 1.06 -9.39
N GLU A 143 13.24 0.87 -8.24
CA GLU A 143 14.69 0.69 -8.15
C GLU A 143 15.09 -0.77 -7.87
N LEU A 144 14.32 -1.47 -7.02
CA LEU A 144 14.62 -2.83 -6.59
C LEU A 144 13.70 -3.83 -7.29
N SER A 145 14.26 -4.95 -7.68
CA SER A 145 13.49 -6.07 -8.22
C SER A 145 12.58 -6.69 -7.14
N VAL A 146 11.53 -7.38 -7.57
CA VAL A 146 10.62 -8.10 -6.66
C VAL A 146 11.39 -9.06 -5.74
N LYS A 147 12.41 -9.77 -6.27
CA LYS A 147 13.24 -10.70 -5.47
C LYS A 147 14.01 -9.99 -4.36
N GLU A 148 14.59 -8.83 -4.64
CA GLU A 148 15.30 -8.02 -3.63
C GLU A 148 14.34 -7.53 -2.55
N VAL A 149 13.17 -7.02 -2.94
CA VAL A 149 12.13 -6.60 -1.99
C VAL A 149 11.68 -7.78 -1.13
N GLN A 150 11.42 -8.95 -1.72
CA GLN A 150 11.05 -10.17 -0.98
C GLN A 150 12.13 -10.59 0.00
N THR A 151 13.42 -10.53 -0.38
CA THR A 151 14.54 -10.86 0.52
C THR A 151 14.59 -9.92 1.71
N ILE A 152 14.39 -8.61 1.49
CA ILE A 152 14.31 -7.60 2.57
C ILE A 152 13.16 -7.92 3.53
N ILE A 153 11.98 -8.25 3.00
CA ILE A 153 10.79 -8.57 3.79
C ILE A 153 11.04 -9.82 4.65
N VAL A 154 11.52 -10.89 4.04
CA VAL A 154 11.82 -12.15 4.75
C VAL A 154 12.88 -11.94 5.83
N ALA A 155 13.95 -11.21 5.53
CA ALA A 155 14.99 -10.88 6.48
C ALA A 155 14.44 -10.09 7.68
N PHE A 156 13.59 -9.11 7.42
CA PHE A 156 12.95 -8.30 8.46
C PHE A 156 12.02 -9.13 9.36
N ILE A 157 11.14 -9.94 8.77
CA ILE A 157 10.15 -10.74 9.52
C ILE A 157 10.82 -11.86 10.32
N SER A 158 11.81 -12.54 9.73
CA SER A 158 12.53 -13.65 10.39
C SER A 158 13.60 -13.19 11.38
N GLY A 159 14.03 -11.92 11.29
CA GLY A 159 15.18 -11.42 12.03
C GLY A 159 16.51 -12.04 11.60
N VAL A 160 16.59 -12.61 10.39
CA VAL A 160 17.80 -13.17 9.81
C VAL A 160 18.45 -12.14 8.89
N LYS A 161 19.79 -12.09 8.88
CA LYS A 161 20.50 -11.16 8.00
C LYS A 161 20.28 -11.53 6.53
N GLU A 162 20.12 -10.53 5.66
CA GLU A 162 19.95 -10.73 4.24
C GLU A 162 21.10 -11.53 3.60
N ASP A 163 22.33 -11.28 4.03
CA ASP A 163 23.51 -12.00 3.55
C ASP A 163 23.40 -13.50 3.83
N HIS A 164 22.92 -13.89 5.02
CA HIS A 164 22.73 -15.29 5.36
C HIS A 164 21.69 -15.97 4.45
N ILE A 165 20.65 -15.24 4.07
CA ILE A 165 19.62 -15.73 3.14
C ILE A 165 20.18 -15.83 1.73
N THR A 166 20.85 -14.78 1.28
CA THR A 166 21.32 -14.66 -0.12
C THR A 166 22.46 -15.64 -0.43
N TYR A 167 23.36 -15.85 0.53
CA TYR A 167 24.53 -16.72 0.35
C TYR A 167 24.33 -18.14 0.94
N ASN A 168 23.14 -18.42 1.46
CA ASN A 168 22.84 -19.71 2.11
C ASN A 168 23.78 -20.03 3.28
N GLU A 169 24.14 -19.00 4.06
CA GLU A 169 25.05 -19.11 5.22
C GLU A 169 24.27 -19.02 6.54
N TYR A 170 23.26 -19.87 6.71
CA TYR A 170 22.41 -19.87 7.90
C TYR A 170 23.16 -20.38 9.12
N LYS A 171 22.93 -19.70 10.25
CA LYS A 171 23.29 -20.18 11.59
C LYS A 171 22.18 -21.09 12.14
N ASP A 172 22.48 -21.75 13.26
CA ASP A 172 21.55 -22.67 13.91
C ASP A 172 20.17 -22.02 14.16
N GLY A 173 19.12 -22.66 13.64
CA GLY A 173 17.73 -22.21 13.75
C GLY A 173 17.33 -21.03 12.87
N GLU A 174 18.24 -20.47 12.06
CA GLU A 174 17.90 -19.36 11.15
C GLU A 174 17.05 -19.81 9.97
N PHE A 175 17.35 -20.96 9.41
CA PHE A 175 16.61 -21.50 8.28
C PHE A 175 15.16 -21.80 8.64
N GLU A 176 14.92 -22.41 9.81
CA GLU A 176 13.58 -22.70 10.32
C GLU A 176 12.78 -21.41 10.54
N ARG A 177 13.44 -20.35 11.03
CA ARG A 177 12.80 -19.03 11.17
C ARG A 177 12.43 -18.41 9.83
N VAL A 178 13.29 -18.54 8.82
CA VAL A 178 13.00 -18.09 7.45
C VAL A 178 11.80 -18.84 6.90
N LEU A 179 11.73 -20.16 7.02
CA LEU A 179 10.59 -20.95 6.57
C LEU A 179 9.27 -20.54 7.26
N GLN A 180 9.36 -20.25 8.56
CA GLN A 180 8.19 -19.79 9.32
C GLN A 180 7.77 -18.37 8.89
N ALA A 181 8.74 -17.47 8.65
CA ALA A 181 8.47 -16.12 8.13
C ALA A 181 7.76 -16.16 6.77
N ILE A 182 8.20 -17.05 5.87
CA ILE A 182 7.57 -17.24 4.55
C ILE A 182 6.09 -17.59 4.72
N LYS A 183 5.73 -18.52 5.60
CA LYS A 183 4.31 -18.87 5.84
C LYS A 183 3.48 -17.67 6.31
N TYR A 184 4.03 -16.82 7.17
CA TYR A 184 3.33 -15.62 7.63
C TYR A 184 3.18 -14.58 6.54
N ILE A 185 4.19 -14.41 5.68
CA ILE A 185 4.16 -13.50 4.54
C ILE A 185 3.13 -13.97 3.51
N GLU A 186 3.13 -15.27 3.15
CA GLU A 186 2.18 -15.86 2.19
C GLU A 186 0.72 -15.75 2.67
N SER A 187 0.49 -15.80 3.98
CA SER A 187 -0.84 -15.64 4.55
C SER A 187 -1.29 -14.17 4.71
N SER A 188 -0.41 -13.21 4.42
CA SER A 188 -0.68 -11.79 4.59
C SER A 188 -1.16 -11.12 3.30
N PRO A 189 -1.99 -10.06 3.37
CA PRO A 189 -2.48 -9.32 2.21
C PRO A 189 -1.47 -8.25 1.76
N LEU A 190 -0.19 -8.59 1.63
CA LEU A 190 0.87 -7.71 1.15
C LEU A 190 1.18 -8.00 -0.31
N TYR A 191 1.11 -6.96 -1.16
CA TYR A 191 1.38 -7.01 -2.58
C TYR A 191 2.66 -6.26 -2.92
N ILE A 192 3.36 -6.68 -3.98
CA ILE A 192 4.59 -6.05 -4.50
C ILE A 192 4.41 -5.85 -6.00
N GLU A 193 4.72 -4.65 -6.47
CA GLU A 193 4.72 -4.26 -7.89
C GLU A 193 6.01 -3.54 -8.28
#